data_64eef520e1542e923dac332993e36385
#
_entry.id   64eef520e1542e923dac332993e36385
#
_cell.length_a   1.000
_cell.length_b   1.000
_cell.length_c   1.000
_cell.angle_alpha   90.00
_cell.angle_beta   90.00
_cell.angle_gamma   90.00
#
_symmetry.space_group_name_H-M   'P 1'
#
loop_
_entity.id
_entity.type
_entity.pdbx_description
1 polymer ?
#
loop_
_entity_poly.entity_id
_entity_poly.type
_entity_poly.pdbx_seq_one_letter_code
_entity_poly.pdbx_strand_id
1 'polypeptide(L)'
;MAMKRLPLPRHHVPVEIILEGEHETVIAAGHKHLTSLNFQNTTSVEISVPWSEPRPSEDRNFNITVVHKREADMFFLCGTNGMKTLCCDMNLSEQTPRCLPSENMRNIKDSIREFVIKEGEPFALVDSPDSDLYITYSGSRENVGIYKFGKNRIAPGRHSKEQHYVGLVLSREKEPDKSKVYAFYREKNKDQGMYSEMWLAFVTRVCTVDRGGSKNILQFSWTSQMNARLSCGHADSRQHFSELVDVTTVHAEQWEQTRIYALFRNEWGMSAVCVYTIEDIEQIFKTSPFKDADEQTGRPRECVADSTKIQKNVLKMIQMNSEMKESVQPVDNSGPLLSNHHLYTHIHVHGSPNNRHPTVLFLSLNNGAIHKVMQDESRTFVIAEYQPFNHRAHVVSIRLDPPSRKLYVSSRTEVVQLNVANCSQYGDSCELCVLARDPYCGWDGTRCTPETDASNVVKCSSP
;
A
#
# COMPACT_ATOMS: atom_id res chain seq x y z
N MET A 1 14.34 -27.13 0.40
CA MET A 1 13.21 -26.21 0.62
C MET A 1 12.25 -26.36 -0.56
N ALA A 2 11.03 -26.80 -0.31
CA ALA A 2 10.08 -27.03 -1.39
C ALA A 2 9.44 -25.70 -1.80
N MET A 3 10.00 -25.05 -2.81
CA MET A 3 9.38 -23.93 -3.49
C MET A 3 8.49 -24.44 -4.62
N LYS A 4 7.29 -23.91 -4.73
CA LYS A 4 6.40 -24.19 -5.86
C LYS A 4 6.38 -22.96 -6.78
N ARG A 5 6.47 -23.21 -8.08
CA ARG A 5 6.53 -22.17 -9.12
C ARG A 5 5.45 -22.41 -10.15
N LEU A 6 4.75 -21.34 -10.53
CA LEU A 6 3.83 -21.37 -11.64
C LEU A 6 4.18 -20.24 -12.61
N PRO A 7 4.34 -20.54 -13.91
CA PRO A 7 4.65 -19.55 -14.91
C PRO A 7 3.45 -18.63 -15.16
N LEU A 8 3.72 -17.37 -15.47
CA LEU A 8 2.76 -16.44 -15.97
C LEU A 8 2.81 -16.37 -17.49
N PRO A 9 1.70 -16.12 -18.17
CA PRO A 9 1.68 -15.91 -19.62
C PRO A 9 2.62 -14.78 -20.04
N ARG A 10 3.23 -14.90 -21.22
CA ARG A 10 4.37 -14.08 -21.68
C ARG A 10 4.12 -12.56 -21.85
N HIS A 11 2.92 -12.06 -21.62
CA HIS A 11 2.57 -10.67 -21.92
C HIS A 11 2.04 -9.89 -20.73
N HIS A 12 2.40 -10.27 -19.49
CA HIS A 12 1.86 -9.67 -18.28
C HIS A 12 2.89 -8.86 -17.50
N VAL A 13 2.65 -7.56 -17.42
CA VAL A 13 3.37 -6.62 -16.56
C VAL A 13 2.42 -5.50 -16.20
N PRO A 14 2.37 -5.02 -14.98
CA PRO A 14 2.79 -5.61 -13.71
C PRO A 14 1.81 -6.67 -13.23
N VAL A 15 2.22 -7.47 -12.26
CA VAL A 15 1.36 -8.50 -11.68
C VAL A 15 1.03 -8.12 -10.24
N GLU A 16 -0.23 -7.93 -9.97
CA GLU A 16 -0.75 -7.85 -8.61
C GLU A 16 -1.26 -9.23 -8.19
N ILE A 17 -0.90 -9.65 -6.97
CA ILE A 17 -1.34 -10.91 -6.38
C ILE A 17 -2.50 -10.64 -5.42
N ILE A 18 -3.60 -11.37 -5.59
CA ILE A 18 -4.74 -11.35 -4.70
C ILE A 18 -4.92 -12.75 -4.12
N LEU A 19 -4.94 -12.84 -2.79
CA LEU A 19 -5.14 -14.11 -2.09
C LEU A 19 -6.63 -14.46 -2.04
N GLU A 20 -6.98 -15.69 -2.43
CA GLU A 20 -8.36 -16.18 -2.35
C GLU A 20 -8.68 -16.93 -1.05
N GLY A 21 -7.71 -17.09 -0.15
CA GLY A 21 -7.94 -17.62 1.20
C GLY A 21 -8.21 -19.11 1.33
N GLU A 22 -8.53 -19.82 0.25
CA GLU A 22 -8.80 -21.25 0.26
C GLU A 22 -7.91 -21.99 -0.76
N HIS A 23 -7.49 -23.22 -0.42
CA HIS A 23 -6.80 -24.15 -1.32
C HIS A 23 -5.48 -23.65 -1.95
N GLU A 24 -4.77 -22.73 -1.30
CA GLU A 24 -3.52 -22.17 -1.84
C GLU A 24 -3.70 -21.58 -3.25
N THR A 25 -4.83 -20.92 -3.49
CA THR A 25 -5.16 -20.28 -4.76
C THR A 25 -4.92 -18.78 -4.69
N VAL A 26 -4.24 -18.25 -5.70
CA VAL A 26 -4.02 -16.82 -5.86
C VAL A 26 -4.46 -16.36 -7.25
N ILE A 27 -4.94 -15.13 -7.32
CA ILE A 27 -5.24 -14.46 -8.59
C ILE A 27 -4.10 -13.51 -8.91
N ALA A 28 -3.50 -13.69 -10.07
CA ALA A 28 -2.51 -12.78 -10.61
C ALA A 28 -3.17 -11.90 -11.68
N ALA A 29 -3.15 -10.59 -11.46
CA ALA A 29 -3.71 -9.62 -12.40
C ALA A 29 -2.63 -9.13 -13.36
N GLY A 30 -2.72 -9.52 -14.62
CA GLY A 30 -1.89 -9.02 -15.70
C GLY A 30 -2.56 -7.88 -16.47
N HIS A 31 -2.01 -7.49 -17.62
CA HIS A 31 -2.59 -6.41 -18.45
C HIS A 31 -3.95 -6.78 -19.07
N LYS A 32 -4.06 -7.99 -19.61
CA LYS A 32 -5.22 -8.40 -20.42
C LYS A 32 -6.09 -9.46 -19.74
N HIS A 33 -5.50 -10.23 -18.84
CA HIS A 33 -6.13 -11.39 -18.25
C HIS A 33 -5.88 -11.44 -16.76
N LEU A 34 -6.82 -12.06 -16.05
CA LEU A 34 -6.58 -12.59 -14.71
C LEU A 34 -6.13 -14.02 -14.86
N THR A 35 -5.16 -14.43 -14.05
CA THR A 35 -4.71 -15.82 -14.00
C THR A 35 -4.97 -16.38 -12.61
N SER A 36 -5.80 -17.41 -12.52
CA SER A 36 -6.01 -18.17 -11.28
C SER A 36 -4.92 -19.24 -11.17
N LEU A 37 -4.12 -19.15 -10.12
CA LEU A 37 -3.00 -20.05 -9.85
C LEU A 37 -3.33 -20.92 -8.63
N ASN A 38 -3.44 -22.22 -8.82
CA ASN A 38 -3.62 -23.18 -7.74
C ASN A 38 -2.30 -23.88 -7.43
N PHE A 39 -1.69 -23.54 -6.30
CA PHE A 39 -0.41 -24.10 -5.87
C PHE A 39 -0.54 -25.48 -5.22
N GLN A 40 -1.74 -25.91 -4.83
CA GLN A 40 -1.95 -27.25 -4.33
C GLN A 40 -1.86 -28.30 -5.45
N ASN A 41 -2.49 -28.02 -6.58
CA ASN A 41 -2.52 -28.88 -7.77
C ASN A 41 -1.49 -28.49 -8.84
N THR A 42 -0.80 -27.36 -8.66
CA THR A 42 0.11 -26.77 -9.66
C THR A 42 -0.54 -26.53 -11.03
N THR A 43 -1.76 -26.00 -11.00
CA THR A 43 -2.54 -25.67 -12.21
C THR A 43 -2.77 -24.18 -12.34
N SER A 44 -2.97 -23.72 -13.56
CA SER A 44 -3.30 -22.33 -13.85
C SER A 44 -4.44 -22.23 -14.87
N VAL A 45 -5.31 -21.24 -14.67
CA VAL A 45 -6.43 -20.93 -15.57
C VAL A 45 -6.41 -19.45 -15.90
N GLU A 46 -6.38 -19.13 -17.18
CA GLU A 46 -6.53 -17.75 -17.65
C GLU A 46 -8.00 -17.36 -17.73
N ILE A 47 -8.32 -16.17 -17.24
CA ILE A 47 -9.66 -15.59 -17.26
C ILE A 47 -9.59 -14.28 -18.03
N SER A 48 -10.28 -14.24 -19.18
CA SER A 48 -10.42 -13.03 -19.98
C SER A 48 -11.47 -12.11 -19.36
N VAL A 49 -11.23 -10.80 -19.42
CA VAL A 49 -12.21 -9.81 -18.98
C VAL A 49 -13.01 -9.34 -20.18
N PRO A 50 -14.32 -9.68 -20.26
CA PRO A 50 -15.17 -9.29 -21.37
C PRO A 50 -15.69 -7.86 -21.18
N TRP A 51 -14.86 -6.86 -21.46
CA TRP A 51 -15.26 -5.46 -21.37
C TRP A 51 -16.48 -5.20 -22.29
N SER A 52 -17.61 -4.80 -21.70
CA SER A 52 -18.81 -4.50 -22.48
C SER A 52 -18.77 -3.06 -22.97
N GLU A 53 -18.68 -2.91 -24.30
CA GLU A 53 -18.89 -1.65 -24.99
C GLU A 53 -20.07 -1.74 -25.96
N PRO A 54 -20.89 -0.67 -26.06
CA PRO A 54 -22.04 -0.67 -26.94
C PRO A 54 -21.71 -0.52 -28.43
N ARG A 55 -20.45 -0.27 -28.80
CA ARG A 55 -20.06 -0.07 -30.21
C ARG A 55 -18.90 -0.99 -30.62
N PRO A 56 -19.08 -1.78 -31.71
CA PRO A 56 -18.07 -2.75 -32.18
C PRO A 56 -16.80 -2.15 -32.80
N SER A 57 -16.73 -0.85 -33.01
CA SER A 57 -15.69 -0.20 -33.80
C SER A 57 -14.62 0.56 -33.00
N GLU A 58 -14.75 0.66 -31.70
CA GLU A 58 -13.74 1.29 -30.87
C GLU A 58 -12.73 0.26 -30.35
N ASP A 59 -11.49 0.67 -30.35
CA ASP A 59 -10.31 -0.11 -29.99
C ASP A 59 -10.53 -0.85 -28.66
N ARG A 60 -10.69 -2.18 -28.72
CA ARG A 60 -10.95 -3.06 -27.57
C ARG A 60 -9.71 -3.30 -26.69
N ASN A 61 -8.72 -2.45 -26.78
CA ASN A 61 -7.43 -2.65 -26.15
C ASN A 61 -7.36 -2.08 -24.72
N PHE A 62 -8.22 -2.59 -23.83
CA PHE A 62 -8.21 -2.20 -22.42
C PHE A 62 -7.19 -3.04 -21.64
N ASN A 63 -6.35 -2.35 -20.86
CA ASN A 63 -5.46 -2.96 -19.89
C ASN A 63 -6.10 -2.90 -18.49
N ILE A 64 -6.03 -4.00 -17.76
CA ILE A 64 -6.49 -4.06 -16.36
C ILE A 64 -5.62 -3.12 -15.54
N THR A 65 -6.24 -2.19 -14.82
CA THR A 65 -5.55 -1.19 -14.00
C THR A 65 -5.98 -1.19 -12.55
N VAL A 66 -7.18 -1.68 -12.26
CA VAL A 66 -7.69 -1.85 -10.89
C VAL A 66 -8.29 -3.24 -10.76
N VAL A 67 -7.89 -3.95 -9.70
CA VAL A 67 -8.48 -5.22 -9.28
C VAL A 67 -8.68 -5.18 -7.78
N HIS A 68 -9.91 -5.36 -7.34
CA HIS A 68 -10.24 -5.38 -5.92
C HIS A 68 -11.18 -6.53 -5.61
N LYS A 69 -10.76 -7.41 -4.70
CA LYS A 69 -11.61 -8.50 -4.22
C LYS A 69 -12.68 -7.93 -3.27
N ARG A 70 -13.93 -8.18 -3.62
CA ARG A 70 -15.09 -7.89 -2.77
C ARG A 70 -15.51 -9.13 -1.98
N GLU A 71 -16.71 -9.17 -1.50
CA GLU A 71 -17.25 -10.34 -0.78
C GLU A 71 -17.41 -11.55 -1.71
N ALA A 72 -17.19 -12.74 -1.16
CA ALA A 72 -17.22 -14.01 -1.89
C ALA A 72 -16.27 -14.01 -3.09
N ASP A 73 -16.73 -14.49 -4.25
CA ASP A 73 -15.92 -14.58 -5.48
C ASP A 73 -16.08 -13.36 -6.41
N MET A 74 -16.58 -12.24 -5.87
CA MET A 74 -16.80 -11.02 -6.62
C MET A 74 -15.53 -10.16 -6.66
N PHE A 75 -15.18 -9.69 -7.86
CA PHE A 75 -14.06 -8.80 -8.09
C PHE A 75 -14.54 -7.54 -8.80
N PHE A 76 -14.13 -6.40 -8.26
CA PHE A 76 -14.26 -5.11 -8.93
C PHE A 76 -13.03 -4.88 -9.80
N LEU A 77 -13.26 -4.57 -11.08
CA LEU A 77 -12.20 -4.39 -12.08
C LEU A 77 -12.38 -3.07 -12.81
N CYS A 78 -11.28 -2.39 -13.08
CA CYS A 78 -11.23 -1.32 -14.06
C CYS A 78 -10.17 -1.62 -15.11
N GLY A 79 -10.49 -1.30 -16.34
CA GLY A 79 -9.58 -1.38 -17.49
C GLY A 79 -9.50 -0.04 -18.20
N THR A 80 -8.31 0.28 -18.66
CA THR A 80 -8.01 1.57 -19.30
C THR A 80 -7.34 1.34 -20.64
N ASN A 81 -7.81 2.04 -21.66
CA ASN A 81 -7.09 2.22 -22.92
C ASN A 81 -6.44 3.62 -22.94
N GLY A 82 -5.88 4.05 -24.06
CA GLY A 82 -5.26 5.38 -24.15
C GLY A 82 -6.22 6.57 -24.00
N MET A 83 -7.54 6.34 -23.96
CA MET A 83 -8.57 7.39 -24.01
C MET A 83 -9.56 7.35 -22.85
N LYS A 84 -9.94 6.16 -22.37
CA LYS A 84 -11.01 6.00 -21.39
C LYS A 84 -10.82 4.81 -20.46
N THR A 85 -11.62 4.78 -19.40
CA THR A 85 -11.65 3.70 -18.40
C THR A 85 -13.06 3.11 -18.29
N LEU A 86 -13.12 1.78 -18.27
CA LEU A 86 -14.33 1.01 -17.99
C LEU A 86 -14.16 0.24 -16.69
N CYS A 87 -15.22 0.18 -15.88
CA CYS A 87 -15.23 -0.58 -14.64
C CYS A 87 -16.43 -1.53 -14.60
N CYS A 88 -16.25 -2.69 -13.97
CA CYS A 88 -17.30 -3.69 -13.80
C CYS A 88 -17.07 -4.58 -12.59
N ASP A 89 -18.08 -5.35 -12.24
CA ASP A 89 -17.98 -6.47 -11.32
C ASP A 89 -17.97 -7.80 -12.06
N MET A 90 -17.11 -8.71 -11.66
CA MET A 90 -17.04 -10.08 -12.16
C MET A 90 -17.15 -11.08 -11.04
N ASN A 91 -17.97 -12.12 -11.25
CA ASN A 91 -17.98 -13.30 -10.38
C ASN A 91 -17.09 -14.38 -10.99
N LEU A 92 -15.95 -14.66 -10.39
CA LEU A 92 -14.98 -15.64 -10.90
C LEU A 92 -15.38 -17.09 -10.65
N SER A 93 -16.43 -17.36 -9.85
CA SER A 93 -16.97 -18.70 -9.65
C SER A 93 -17.86 -19.17 -10.81
N GLU A 94 -18.33 -18.26 -11.66
CA GLU A 94 -19.11 -18.59 -12.84
C GLU A 94 -18.26 -19.26 -13.94
N GLN A 95 -18.84 -20.19 -14.68
CA GLN A 95 -18.15 -20.86 -15.79
C GLN A 95 -17.73 -19.88 -16.89
N THR A 96 -18.59 -18.89 -17.18
CA THR A 96 -18.32 -17.79 -18.10
C THR A 96 -18.53 -16.47 -17.38
N PRO A 97 -17.51 -15.93 -16.70
CA PRO A 97 -17.63 -14.68 -15.97
C PRO A 97 -18.02 -13.53 -16.89
N ARG A 98 -18.94 -12.71 -16.43
CA ARG A 98 -19.37 -11.50 -17.15
C ARG A 98 -18.93 -10.26 -16.40
N CYS A 99 -18.52 -9.24 -17.17
CA CYS A 99 -18.19 -7.92 -16.67
C CYS A 99 -19.47 -7.07 -16.62
N LEU A 100 -20.18 -7.11 -15.52
CA LEU A 100 -21.47 -6.43 -15.37
C LEU A 100 -21.31 -5.21 -14.43
N PRO A 101 -21.81 -4.03 -14.82
CA PRO A 101 -21.89 -2.92 -13.89
C PRO A 101 -22.95 -3.20 -12.83
N SER A 102 -22.57 -3.26 -11.55
CA SER A 102 -23.55 -3.28 -10.46
C SER A 102 -24.18 -1.90 -10.29
N GLU A 103 -25.40 -1.85 -9.76
CA GLU A 103 -26.07 -0.57 -9.47
C GLU A 103 -25.25 0.32 -8.53
N ASN A 104 -24.61 -0.27 -7.54
CA ASN A 104 -23.78 0.43 -6.55
C ASN A 104 -22.52 1.07 -7.16
N MET A 105 -22.05 0.56 -8.29
CA MET A 105 -20.83 1.05 -8.97
C MET A 105 -21.12 1.99 -10.13
N ARG A 106 -22.39 2.30 -10.40
CA ARG A 106 -22.80 3.13 -11.53
C ARG A 106 -22.18 4.52 -11.49
N ASN A 107 -22.16 5.13 -10.31
CA ASN A 107 -21.58 6.46 -10.14
C ASN A 107 -20.07 6.49 -10.40
N ILE A 108 -19.35 5.44 -9.99
CA ILE A 108 -17.94 5.29 -10.31
C ILE A 108 -17.74 5.17 -11.80
N LYS A 109 -18.49 4.27 -12.45
CA LYS A 109 -18.42 4.03 -13.89
C LYS A 109 -18.64 5.32 -14.70
N ASP A 110 -19.66 6.10 -14.36
CA ASP A 110 -20.00 7.32 -15.07
C ASP A 110 -19.00 8.44 -14.86
N SER A 111 -18.46 8.58 -13.64
CA SER A 111 -17.53 9.65 -13.29
C SER A 111 -16.08 9.41 -13.72
N ILE A 112 -15.65 8.15 -13.86
CA ILE A 112 -14.27 7.79 -14.22
C ILE A 112 -14.04 7.66 -15.73
N ARG A 113 -15.08 7.63 -16.54
CA ARG A 113 -15.03 7.23 -17.95
C ARG A 113 -13.93 7.91 -18.76
N GLU A 114 -13.73 9.20 -18.59
CA GLU A 114 -12.72 9.98 -19.34
C GLU A 114 -11.36 10.07 -18.65
N PHE A 115 -11.21 9.41 -17.51
CA PHE A 115 -9.97 9.39 -16.78
C PHE A 115 -9.11 8.21 -17.20
N VAL A 116 -7.86 8.47 -17.55
CA VAL A 116 -6.89 7.44 -17.92
C VAL A 116 -6.07 7.06 -16.69
N ILE A 117 -6.32 5.87 -16.16
CA ILE A 117 -5.59 5.34 -15.00
C ILE A 117 -4.18 4.95 -15.42
N LYS A 118 -3.19 5.41 -14.68
CA LYS A 118 -1.82 4.94 -14.81
C LYS A 118 -1.62 3.60 -14.12
N GLU A 119 -0.74 2.82 -14.66
CA GLU A 119 -0.36 1.52 -14.15
C GLU A 119 0.32 1.64 -12.77
N GLY A 120 -0.03 0.74 -11.85
CA GLY A 120 0.59 0.66 -10.52
C GLY A 120 0.15 1.73 -9.52
N GLU A 121 -0.83 2.56 -9.84
CA GLU A 121 -1.34 3.57 -8.91
C GLU A 121 -2.08 2.92 -7.74
N PRO A 122 -1.79 3.33 -6.50
CA PRO A 122 -2.56 2.87 -5.34
C PRO A 122 -4.00 3.38 -5.39
N PHE A 123 -4.92 2.56 -4.90
CA PHE A 123 -6.35 2.86 -4.86
C PHE A 123 -7.01 2.32 -3.60
N ALA A 124 -8.21 2.80 -3.30
CA ALA A 124 -9.11 2.25 -2.29
C ALA A 124 -10.55 2.36 -2.74
N LEU A 125 -11.32 1.30 -2.53
CA LEU A 125 -12.74 1.23 -2.84
C LEU A 125 -13.55 1.23 -1.54
N VAL A 126 -14.56 2.09 -1.49
CA VAL A 126 -15.55 2.15 -0.41
C VAL A 126 -16.85 1.55 -0.91
N ASP A 127 -17.33 0.49 -0.27
CA ASP A 127 -18.53 -0.28 -0.66
C ASP A 127 -19.84 0.19 -0.04
N SER A 128 -19.85 1.22 0.78
CA SER A 128 -21.04 1.70 1.49
C SER A 128 -21.97 2.52 0.60
N PRO A 129 -23.29 2.65 0.88
CA PRO A 129 -24.40 2.54 -0.08
C PRO A 129 -24.23 3.32 -1.38
N ASP A 130 -23.42 4.37 -1.37
CA ASP A 130 -22.90 5.04 -2.56
C ASP A 130 -21.41 4.73 -2.66
N SER A 131 -21.03 3.76 -3.49
CA SER A 131 -19.62 3.37 -3.63
C SER A 131 -18.76 4.48 -4.21
N ASP A 132 -17.56 4.64 -3.63
CA ASP A 132 -16.56 5.60 -4.08
C ASP A 132 -15.22 4.91 -4.33
N LEU A 133 -14.56 5.30 -5.41
CA LEU A 133 -13.20 4.88 -5.72
C LEU A 133 -12.24 6.06 -5.53
N TYR A 134 -11.23 5.85 -4.69
CA TYR A 134 -10.10 6.75 -4.54
C TYR A 134 -8.91 6.18 -5.26
N ILE A 135 -8.29 6.96 -6.13
CA ILE A 135 -7.10 6.54 -6.87
C ILE A 135 -6.15 7.72 -7.06
N THR A 136 -4.87 7.45 -7.05
CA THR A 136 -3.84 8.47 -7.25
C THR A 136 -3.46 8.60 -8.72
N TYR A 137 -2.87 9.73 -9.05
CA TYR A 137 -2.27 10.01 -10.36
C TYR A 137 -0.90 10.63 -10.12
N SER A 138 0.15 9.91 -10.50
CA SER A 138 1.54 10.29 -10.29
C SER A 138 2.15 10.95 -11.53
N GLY A 139 3.22 11.70 -11.34
CA GLY A 139 4.02 12.29 -12.39
C GLY A 139 4.33 13.75 -12.17
N SER A 140 4.67 14.44 -13.26
CA SER A 140 5.09 15.85 -13.27
C SER A 140 4.07 16.79 -13.91
N ARG A 141 2.86 16.34 -14.18
CA ARG A 141 1.79 17.14 -14.77
C ARG A 141 1.05 17.95 -13.69
N GLU A 142 0.29 18.97 -14.11
CA GLU A 142 -0.44 19.88 -13.22
C GLU A 142 -1.57 19.23 -12.40
N ASN A 143 -1.95 18.01 -12.73
CA ASN A 143 -3.11 17.32 -12.18
C ASN A 143 -2.76 16.06 -11.38
N VAL A 144 -1.55 15.95 -10.85
CA VAL A 144 -1.16 14.82 -9.99
C VAL A 144 -1.78 14.98 -8.59
N GLY A 145 -2.15 13.86 -7.99
CA GLY A 145 -2.78 13.85 -6.67
C GLY A 145 -3.79 12.74 -6.49
N ILE A 146 -4.67 12.90 -5.51
CA ILE A 146 -5.75 11.96 -5.21
C ILE A 146 -7.01 12.38 -5.97
N TYR A 147 -7.64 11.40 -6.64
CA TYR A 147 -8.94 11.52 -7.28
C TYR A 147 -9.99 10.71 -6.55
N LYS A 148 -11.19 11.24 -6.44
CA LYS A 148 -12.38 10.52 -5.99
C LYS A 148 -13.38 10.40 -7.13
N PHE A 149 -13.81 9.19 -7.41
CA PHE A 149 -14.85 8.88 -8.37
C PHE A 149 -16.04 8.23 -7.68
N GLY A 150 -17.21 8.78 -7.92
CA GLY A 150 -18.46 8.37 -7.32
C GLY A 150 -19.53 9.40 -7.62
N LYS A 151 -20.52 9.52 -6.75
CA LYS A 151 -21.57 10.54 -6.86
C LYS A 151 -21.01 11.96 -6.91
N ASN A 152 -19.96 12.22 -6.12
CA ASN A 152 -19.23 13.48 -6.12
C ASN A 152 -17.80 13.22 -6.63
N ARG A 153 -17.50 13.67 -7.83
CA ARG A 153 -16.14 13.61 -8.38
C ARG A 153 -15.31 14.75 -7.80
N ILE A 154 -14.18 14.42 -7.19
CA ILE A 154 -13.23 15.40 -6.66
C ILE A 154 -11.85 15.12 -7.29
N ALA A 155 -11.18 16.20 -7.68
CA ALA A 155 -9.84 16.18 -8.27
C ALA A 155 -8.87 17.04 -7.46
N PRO A 156 -7.56 16.81 -7.58
CA PRO A 156 -6.56 17.70 -6.96
C PRO A 156 -6.58 19.09 -7.59
N GLY A 157 -6.21 20.09 -6.82
CA GLY A 157 -5.92 21.43 -7.34
C GLY A 157 -4.71 21.42 -8.27
N ARG A 158 -4.61 22.40 -9.14
CA ARG A 158 -3.47 22.55 -10.05
C ARG A 158 -2.20 22.95 -9.29
N HIS A 159 -1.10 22.26 -9.59
CA HIS A 159 0.23 22.59 -9.09
C HIS A 159 1.30 22.06 -10.05
N SER A 160 2.54 22.48 -9.87
CA SER A 160 3.66 22.09 -10.74
C SER A 160 4.64 21.13 -10.08
N LYS A 161 4.22 20.42 -9.05
CA LYS A 161 5.05 19.47 -8.29
C LYS A 161 5.06 18.11 -8.94
N GLU A 162 6.23 17.47 -8.99
CA GLU A 162 6.36 16.06 -9.38
C GLU A 162 6.16 15.16 -8.16
N GLN A 163 5.14 14.33 -8.20
CA GLN A 163 4.75 13.45 -7.09
C GLN A 163 4.56 12.01 -7.59
N HIS A 164 5.10 11.06 -6.85
CA HIS A 164 4.94 9.63 -7.10
C HIS A 164 4.35 8.95 -5.87
N TYR A 165 3.13 8.46 -6.01
CA TYR A 165 2.36 7.84 -4.94
C TYR A 165 2.73 6.38 -4.80
N VAL A 166 2.96 5.93 -3.56
CA VAL A 166 3.37 4.55 -3.25
C VAL A 166 2.36 3.81 -2.38
N GLY A 167 1.42 4.52 -1.75
CA GLY A 167 0.41 3.91 -0.93
C GLY A 167 -0.80 4.80 -0.71
N LEU A 168 -1.94 4.17 -0.49
CA LEU A 168 -3.19 4.83 -0.16
C LEU A 168 -3.94 3.97 0.87
N VAL A 169 -4.39 4.59 1.96
CA VAL A 169 -5.01 3.91 3.09
C VAL A 169 -6.31 4.62 3.45
N LEU A 170 -7.39 3.85 3.50
CA LEU A 170 -8.69 4.31 3.98
C LEU A 170 -8.75 4.15 5.51
N SER A 171 -9.18 5.19 6.22
CA SER A 171 -9.37 5.10 7.65
C SER A 171 -10.51 4.14 8.04
N ARG A 172 -10.40 3.57 9.23
CA ARG A 172 -11.43 2.71 9.83
C ARG A 172 -12.09 3.41 11.01
N GLU A 173 -12.62 4.61 10.75
CA GLU A 173 -13.31 5.40 11.75
C GLU A 173 -14.69 4.81 12.09
N LYS A 174 -15.10 4.94 13.34
CA LYS A 174 -16.45 4.52 13.77
C LYS A 174 -17.55 5.41 13.21
N GLU A 175 -17.25 6.70 13.05
CA GLU A 175 -18.17 7.69 12.49
C GLU A 175 -17.84 7.92 11.01
N PRO A 176 -18.74 7.57 10.06
CA PRO A 176 -18.48 7.71 8.63
C PRO A 176 -18.10 9.12 8.20
N ASP A 177 -18.68 10.15 8.85
CA ASP A 177 -18.42 11.55 8.53
C ASP A 177 -16.99 12.01 8.90
N LYS A 178 -16.28 11.23 9.70
CA LYS A 178 -14.89 11.48 10.09
C LYS A 178 -13.89 10.64 9.30
N SER A 179 -14.36 9.82 8.37
CA SER A 179 -13.49 8.97 7.55
C SER A 179 -12.57 9.79 6.68
N LYS A 180 -11.35 9.32 6.56
CA LYS A 180 -10.26 9.98 5.85
C LYS A 180 -9.55 9.02 4.92
N VAL A 181 -8.90 9.56 3.92
CA VAL A 181 -7.99 8.85 3.03
C VAL A 181 -6.60 9.45 3.20
N TYR A 182 -5.62 8.59 3.45
CA TYR A 182 -4.21 8.95 3.55
C TYR A 182 -3.48 8.43 2.32
N ALA A 183 -2.68 9.26 1.68
CA ALA A 183 -1.81 8.83 0.61
C ALA A 183 -0.35 9.20 0.92
N PHE A 184 0.55 8.29 0.57
CA PHE A 184 1.98 8.41 0.82
C PHE A 184 2.70 8.55 -0.51
N TYR A 185 3.58 9.55 -0.61
CA TYR A 185 4.27 9.85 -1.85
C TYR A 185 5.64 10.45 -1.62
N ARG A 186 6.47 10.37 -2.66
CA ARG A 186 7.69 11.16 -2.76
C ARG A 186 7.49 12.30 -3.74
N GLU A 187 8.00 13.46 -3.39
CA GLU A 187 7.95 14.66 -4.20
C GLU A 187 9.36 15.07 -4.57
N LYS A 188 9.56 15.43 -5.83
CA LYS A 188 10.85 15.91 -6.28
C LYS A 188 11.17 17.26 -5.64
N ASN A 189 12.34 17.36 -5.00
CA ASN A 189 12.76 18.60 -4.38
C ASN A 189 13.14 19.63 -5.46
N LYS A 190 12.53 20.80 -5.39
CA LYS A 190 12.84 21.91 -6.30
C LYS A 190 14.13 22.65 -5.93
N ASP A 191 14.53 22.59 -4.67
CA ASP A 191 15.81 23.15 -4.21
C ASP A 191 16.96 22.24 -4.63
N GLN A 192 17.67 22.66 -5.67
CA GLN A 192 18.79 21.91 -6.23
C GLN A 192 20.15 22.43 -5.72
N GLY A 193 20.24 22.77 -4.44
CA GLY A 193 21.52 23.07 -3.80
C GLY A 193 22.43 21.84 -3.78
N MET A 194 23.74 22.06 -3.71
CA MET A 194 24.77 21.00 -3.74
C MET A 194 24.60 19.93 -2.64
N TYR A 195 23.84 20.24 -1.59
CA TYR A 195 23.58 19.37 -0.45
C TYR A 195 22.08 19.05 -0.25
N SER A 196 21.25 19.38 -1.23
CA SER A 196 19.82 19.16 -1.15
C SER A 196 19.47 17.72 -1.51
N GLU A 197 18.52 17.15 -0.77
CA GLU A 197 17.92 15.85 -1.08
C GLU A 197 17.17 15.92 -2.42
N MET A 198 17.28 14.90 -3.25
CA MET A 198 16.57 14.83 -4.52
C MET A 198 15.06 14.66 -4.33
N TRP A 199 14.68 13.86 -3.34
CA TRP A 199 13.30 13.52 -3.03
C TRP A 199 12.92 13.93 -1.60
N LEU A 200 11.65 14.27 -1.42
CA LEU A 200 11.02 14.53 -0.13
C LEU A 200 9.86 13.55 0.07
N ALA A 201 9.74 13.00 1.27
CA ALA A 201 8.67 12.07 1.61
C ALA A 201 7.51 12.79 2.28
N PHE A 202 6.28 12.49 1.86
CA PHE A 202 5.06 13.13 2.33
C PHE A 202 3.95 12.13 2.64
N VAL A 203 3.08 12.53 3.55
CA VAL A 203 1.73 12.01 3.70
C VAL A 203 0.74 13.14 3.42
N THR A 204 -0.31 12.84 2.66
CA THR A 204 -1.44 13.73 2.45
C THR A 204 -2.71 13.08 2.99
N ARG A 205 -3.63 13.91 3.49
CA ARG A 205 -4.91 13.45 4.03
C ARG A 205 -6.05 14.25 3.43
N VAL A 206 -7.12 13.56 3.04
CA VAL A 206 -8.39 14.15 2.62
C VAL A 206 -9.56 13.52 3.38
N CYS A 207 -10.65 14.27 3.55
CA CYS A 207 -11.86 13.74 4.15
C CYS A 207 -12.79 13.12 3.11
N THR A 208 -13.39 11.98 3.43
CA THR A 208 -14.31 11.30 2.50
C THR A 208 -15.60 12.06 2.23
N VAL A 209 -16.05 12.88 3.18
CA VAL A 209 -17.24 13.72 3.06
C VAL A 209 -17.01 14.99 2.24
N ASP A 210 -15.78 15.30 1.87
CA ASP A 210 -15.43 16.48 1.09
C ASP A 210 -16.13 16.44 -0.28
N ARG A 211 -16.83 17.52 -0.60
CA ARG A 211 -17.54 17.71 -1.88
C ARG A 211 -16.96 18.85 -2.71
N GLY A 212 -15.79 19.34 -2.34
CA GLY A 212 -15.17 20.51 -2.95
C GLY A 212 -15.69 21.81 -2.37
N GLY A 213 -15.17 22.91 -2.90
CA GLY A 213 -15.54 24.26 -2.50
C GLY A 213 -16.75 24.80 -3.24
N SER A 214 -16.98 26.09 -3.06
CA SER A 214 -18.05 26.82 -3.74
C SER A 214 -17.69 27.10 -5.20
N LYS A 215 -18.68 27.51 -5.97
CA LYS A 215 -18.49 27.92 -7.37
C LYS A 215 -17.37 28.96 -7.49
N ASN A 216 -16.46 28.75 -8.42
CA ASN A 216 -15.29 29.55 -8.75
C ASN A 216 -14.10 29.47 -7.79
N ILE A 217 -14.23 28.81 -6.62
CA ILE A 217 -13.09 28.60 -5.70
C ILE A 217 -13.11 27.14 -5.25
N LEU A 218 -12.12 26.35 -5.68
CA LEU A 218 -11.98 24.93 -5.36
C LEU A 218 -13.22 24.09 -5.64
N GLN A 219 -14.05 24.52 -6.58
CA GLN A 219 -15.20 23.72 -7.02
C GLN A 219 -14.68 22.39 -7.61
N PHE A 220 -15.20 21.26 -7.11
CA PHE A 220 -14.77 19.91 -7.47
C PHE A 220 -13.29 19.61 -7.15
N SER A 221 -12.68 20.38 -6.25
CA SER A 221 -11.33 20.15 -5.75
C SER A 221 -11.35 20.00 -4.23
N TRP A 222 -10.32 19.32 -3.70
CA TRP A 222 -10.20 19.06 -2.26
C TRP A 222 -10.14 20.36 -1.46
N THR A 223 -10.98 20.46 -0.43
CA THR A 223 -10.93 21.54 0.58
C THR A 223 -10.27 21.09 1.88
N SER A 224 -10.25 19.79 2.13
CA SER A 224 -9.74 19.19 3.37
C SER A 224 -8.29 18.74 3.30
N GLN A 225 -7.65 18.83 2.14
CA GLN A 225 -6.30 18.32 1.94
C GLN A 225 -5.26 19.05 2.76
N MET A 226 -4.47 18.29 3.50
CA MET A 226 -3.28 18.76 4.22
C MET A 226 -2.13 17.79 3.99
N ASN A 227 -0.93 18.34 3.86
CA ASN A 227 0.28 17.58 3.56
C ASN A 227 1.32 17.77 4.67
N ALA A 228 2.00 16.71 5.06
CA ALA A 228 3.09 16.75 6.04
C ALA A 228 4.26 15.92 5.58
N ARG A 229 5.48 16.39 5.83
CA ARG A 229 6.69 15.62 5.56
C ARG A 229 6.83 14.47 6.54
N LEU A 230 7.32 13.35 6.04
CA LEU A 230 7.73 12.21 6.85
C LEU A 230 9.25 12.31 7.09
N SER A 231 9.63 12.36 8.35
CA SER A 231 11.05 12.35 8.74
C SER A 231 11.51 10.91 8.96
N CYS A 232 12.62 10.51 8.39
CA CYS A 232 13.26 9.23 8.62
C CYS A 232 14.78 9.41 8.71
N GLY A 233 15.31 9.35 9.93
CA GLY A 233 16.73 9.55 10.19
C GLY A 233 17.02 9.63 11.68
N HIS A 234 18.29 9.60 12.02
CA HIS A 234 18.76 9.84 13.38
C HIS A 234 19.18 11.29 13.54
N ALA A 235 18.67 11.97 14.55
CA ALA A 235 19.01 13.37 14.84
C ALA A 235 20.53 13.58 15.01
N ASP A 236 21.22 12.58 15.52
CA ASP A 236 22.65 12.68 15.88
C ASP A 236 23.59 12.25 14.74
N SER A 237 23.12 11.57 13.71
CA SER A 237 23.99 10.89 12.73
C SER A 237 24.11 11.54 11.36
N ARG A 238 23.46 12.64 11.09
CA ARG A 238 23.35 13.25 9.75
C ARG A 238 22.88 12.30 8.64
N GLN A 239 22.42 11.09 9.00
CA GLN A 239 21.84 10.16 8.05
C GLN A 239 20.35 10.45 7.92
N HIS A 240 19.96 10.92 6.74
CA HIS A 240 18.58 11.15 6.39
C HIS A 240 18.19 10.26 5.23
N PHE A 241 16.99 9.70 5.31
CA PHE A 241 16.39 8.90 4.26
C PHE A 241 15.14 9.65 3.79
N SER A 242 15.10 10.06 2.54
CA SER A 242 14.08 10.95 2.02
C SER A 242 13.34 10.43 0.79
N GLU A 243 13.88 9.44 0.08
CA GLU A 243 13.17 8.78 -1.01
C GLU A 243 12.24 7.70 -0.47
N LEU A 244 10.95 7.97 -0.45
CA LEU A 244 9.94 6.99 -0.07
C LEU A 244 9.73 6.01 -1.21
N VAL A 245 10.01 4.73 -0.95
CA VAL A 245 9.99 3.67 -1.97
C VAL A 245 8.68 2.87 -1.93
N ASP A 246 8.25 2.48 -0.73
CA ASP A 246 7.06 1.65 -0.53
C ASP A 246 6.53 1.81 0.89
N VAL A 247 5.26 1.52 1.09
CA VAL A 247 4.63 1.50 2.41
C VAL A 247 3.73 0.27 2.56
N THR A 248 3.55 -0.17 3.79
CA THR A 248 2.57 -1.17 4.15
C THR A 248 1.92 -0.82 5.48
N THR A 249 0.67 -1.21 5.65
CA THR A 249 -0.14 -0.85 6.80
C THR A 249 -0.36 -2.06 7.69
N VAL A 250 -0.15 -1.88 8.99
CA VAL A 250 -0.53 -2.85 10.03
C VAL A 250 -1.69 -2.23 10.81
N HIS A 251 -2.90 -2.71 10.52
CA HIS A 251 -4.11 -2.21 11.16
C HIS A 251 -4.16 -2.64 12.63
N ALA A 252 -4.46 -1.70 13.50
CA ALA A 252 -4.75 -1.94 14.90
C ALA A 252 -6.27 -1.97 15.12
N GLU A 253 -6.69 -2.57 16.23
CA GLU A 253 -8.10 -2.56 16.64
C GLU A 253 -8.64 -1.14 16.83
N GLN A 254 -7.83 -0.27 17.45
CA GLN A 254 -8.08 1.17 17.47
C GLN A 254 -7.37 1.80 16.27
N TRP A 255 -8.10 2.49 15.43
CA TRP A 255 -7.58 3.06 14.19
C TRP A 255 -6.37 3.96 14.41
N GLU A 256 -6.37 4.78 15.46
CA GLU A 256 -5.30 5.72 15.81
C GLU A 256 -3.97 5.01 16.08
N GLN A 257 -4.00 3.76 16.53
CA GLN A 257 -2.81 2.94 16.80
C GLN A 257 -2.32 2.18 15.56
N THR A 258 -3.00 2.30 14.44
CA THR A 258 -2.57 1.71 13.16
C THR A 258 -1.20 2.23 12.77
N ARG A 259 -0.32 1.34 12.34
CA ARG A 259 1.07 1.64 11.99
C ARG A 259 1.30 1.58 10.50
N ILE A 260 2.05 2.55 10.01
CA ILE A 260 2.55 2.61 8.65
C ILE A 260 4.03 2.28 8.68
N TYR A 261 4.40 1.17 8.07
CA TYR A 261 5.80 0.79 7.84
C TYR A 261 6.23 1.35 6.50
N ALA A 262 7.18 2.25 6.51
CA ALA A 262 7.64 2.96 5.33
C ALA A 262 9.09 2.59 5.00
N LEU A 263 9.29 2.16 3.76
CA LEU A 263 10.59 1.83 3.21
C LEU A 263 11.16 3.07 2.52
N PHE A 264 12.34 3.47 2.95
CA PHE A 264 13.07 4.61 2.42
C PHE A 264 14.39 4.21 1.80
N ARG A 265 14.90 5.07 0.95
CA ARG A 265 16.23 5.03 0.37
C ARG A 265 16.91 6.38 0.55
N ASN A 266 18.23 6.38 0.74
CA ASN A 266 19.03 7.60 0.67
C ASN A 266 19.75 7.70 -0.70
N GLU A 267 20.49 8.76 -0.89
CA GLU A 267 21.21 9.02 -2.16
C GLU A 267 22.39 8.09 -2.41
N TRP A 268 22.87 7.39 -1.39
CA TRP A 268 23.92 6.36 -1.50
C TRP A 268 23.39 4.95 -1.72
N GLY A 269 22.08 4.80 -1.92
CA GLY A 269 21.45 3.51 -2.13
C GLY A 269 21.27 2.66 -0.87
N MET A 270 21.44 3.23 0.31
CA MET A 270 21.09 2.59 1.57
C MET A 270 19.57 2.59 1.78
N SER A 271 19.06 1.57 2.45
CA SER A 271 17.65 1.46 2.79
C SER A 271 17.43 1.64 4.29
N ALA A 272 16.27 2.18 4.63
CA ALA A 272 15.79 2.27 6.00
C ALA A 272 14.29 2.00 6.07
N VAL A 273 13.83 1.50 7.21
CA VAL A 273 12.41 1.35 7.54
C VAL A 273 12.10 2.23 8.73
N CYS A 274 11.18 3.16 8.55
CA CYS A 274 10.61 3.97 9.63
C CYS A 274 9.13 3.63 9.82
N VAL A 275 8.66 3.71 11.06
CA VAL A 275 7.29 3.36 11.44
C VAL A 275 6.58 4.60 11.98
N TYR A 276 5.39 4.88 11.44
CA TYR A 276 4.56 6.00 11.85
C TYR A 276 3.21 5.49 12.36
N THR A 277 2.63 6.18 13.34
CA THR A 277 1.24 5.92 13.77
C THR A 277 0.29 6.93 13.14
N ILE A 278 -0.95 6.53 12.95
CA ILE A 278 -2.00 7.45 12.50
C ILE A 278 -2.22 8.58 13.51
N GLU A 279 -2.12 8.27 14.82
CA GLU A 279 -2.20 9.26 15.90
C GLU A 279 -1.17 10.38 15.72
N ASP A 280 0.10 10.03 15.49
CA ASP A 280 1.17 11.01 15.30
C ASP A 280 0.97 11.83 14.01
N ILE A 281 0.52 11.20 12.94
CA ILE A 281 0.18 11.89 11.68
C ILE A 281 -0.94 12.91 11.92
N GLU A 282 -2.03 12.51 12.58
CA GLU A 282 -3.16 13.40 12.88
C GLU A 282 -2.78 14.52 13.84
N GLN A 283 -1.90 14.26 14.80
CA GLN A 283 -1.41 15.28 15.72
C GLN A 283 -0.72 16.43 14.97
N ILE A 284 0.07 16.13 13.96
CA ILE A 284 0.70 17.15 13.10
C ILE A 284 -0.36 17.94 12.33
N PHE A 285 -1.36 17.29 11.75
CA PHE A 285 -2.44 17.99 11.04
C PHE A 285 -3.30 18.88 11.95
N LYS A 286 -3.44 18.51 13.20
CA LYS A 286 -4.22 19.29 14.19
C LYS A 286 -3.47 20.50 14.74
N THR A 287 -2.17 20.38 14.97
CA THR A 287 -1.40 21.33 15.80
C THR A 287 -0.29 22.07 15.07
N SER A 288 0.25 21.56 13.97
CA SER A 288 1.33 22.22 13.25
C SER A 288 0.84 23.53 12.60
N PRO A 289 1.65 24.61 12.66
CA PRO A 289 1.43 25.74 11.77
C PRO A 289 1.55 25.32 10.30
N PHE A 290 0.94 26.08 9.40
CA PHE A 290 1.18 25.92 7.97
C PHE A 290 2.53 26.53 7.59
N LYS A 291 3.24 25.88 6.69
CA LYS A 291 4.53 26.35 6.19
C LYS A 291 4.36 27.64 5.40
N ASP A 292 5.26 28.60 5.64
CA ASP A 292 5.32 29.88 4.91
C ASP A 292 3.99 30.68 4.91
N ALA A 293 3.21 30.55 5.95
CA ALA A 293 1.94 31.23 6.10
C ALA A 293 1.83 31.95 7.45
N ASP A 294 1.31 33.19 7.42
CA ASP A 294 0.85 33.86 8.62
C ASP A 294 -0.33 33.08 9.24
N GLU A 295 -0.68 33.40 10.47
CA GLU A 295 -1.76 32.73 11.19
C GLU A 295 -2.99 32.50 10.30
N GLN A 296 -3.27 31.26 9.98
CA GLN A 296 -4.48 30.86 9.24
C GLN A 296 -5.63 30.60 10.21
N THR A 297 -6.12 31.67 10.81
CA THR A 297 -7.27 31.60 11.72
C THR A 297 -8.54 31.19 10.98
N GLY A 298 -9.29 30.27 11.56
CA GLY A 298 -10.59 29.83 11.04
C GLY A 298 -10.53 28.73 9.98
N ARG A 299 -9.34 28.26 9.59
CA ARG A 299 -9.21 27.11 8.69
C ARG A 299 -9.53 25.82 9.43
N PRO A 300 -10.50 24.99 8.95
CA PRO A 300 -10.83 23.73 9.60
C PRO A 300 -9.65 22.74 9.54
N ARG A 301 -9.39 22.09 10.67
CA ARG A 301 -8.41 21.00 10.79
C ARG A 301 -9.08 19.62 10.83
N GLU A 302 -10.38 19.59 11.06
CA GLU A 302 -11.22 18.40 11.06
C GLU A 302 -12.13 18.37 9.84
N CYS A 303 -12.76 17.21 9.58
CA CYS A 303 -13.72 17.07 8.51
C CYS A 303 -14.98 17.89 8.77
N VAL A 304 -15.41 18.67 7.79
CA VAL A 304 -16.62 19.50 7.89
C VAL A 304 -17.79 18.78 7.21
N ALA A 305 -19.00 18.96 7.74
CA ALA A 305 -20.19 18.30 7.24
C ALA A 305 -20.56 18.70 5.79
N ASP A 306 -20.40 19.97 5.45
CA ASP A 306 -20.65 20.49 4.09
C ASP A 306 -19.54 21.46 3.67
N SER A 307 -18.60 20.94 2.89
CA SER A 307 -17.45 21.70 2.39
C SER A 307 -17.83 22.81 1.41
N THR A 308 -18.99 22.73 0.77
CA THR A 308 -19.49 23.75 -0.17
C THR A 308 -19.89 25.05 0.52
N LYS A 309 -20.07 25.02 1.84
CA LYS A 309 -20.42 26.17 2.68
C LYS A 309 -19.22 26.86 3.34
N ILE A 310 -18.01 26.38 3.11
CA ILE A 310 -16.79 27.03 3.61
C ILE A 310 -16.69 28.44 3.00
N GLN A 311 -16.37 29.42 3.85
CA GLN A 311 -16.27 30.84 3.44
C GLN A 311 -15.16 31.03 2.40
N LYS A 312 -15.35 31.94 1.46
CA LYS A 312 -14.44 32.20 0.35
C LYS A 312 -13.03 32.61 0.79
N ASN A 313 -12.90 33.37 1.87
CA ASN A 313 -11.59 33.74 2.41
C ASN A 313 -10.82 32.54 2.94
N VAL A 314 -11.50 31.57 3.56
CA VAL A 314 -10.91 30.32 4.01
C VAL A 314 -10.50 29.43 2.81
N LEU A 315 -11.36 29.34 1.79
CA LEU A 315 -11.04 28.59 0.55
C LEU A 315 -9.81 29.15 -0.16
N LYS A 316 -9.62 30.47 -0.16
CA LYS A 316 -8.39 31.11 -0.70
C LYS A 316 -7.15 30.71 0.07
N MET A 317 -7.22 30.67 1.41
CA MET A 317 -6.11 30.18 2.24
C MET A 317 -5.76 28.72 1.92
N ILE A 318 -6.76 27.86 1.77
CA ILE A 318 -6.59 26.44 1.41
C ILE A 318 -5.91 26.33 0.04
N GLN A 319 -6.33 27.12 -0.92
CA GLN A 319 -5.77 27.09 -2.28
C GLN A 319 -4.30 27.52 -2.31
N MET A 320 -3.90 28.44 -1.44
CA MET A 320 -2.53 28.98 -1.40
C MET A 320 -1.51 28.00 -0.83
N ASN A 321 -1.86 27.35 0.28
CA ASN A 321 -0.92 26.45 0.96
C ASN A 321 -1.65 25.43 1.85
N SER A 322 -1.23 24.17 1.77
CA SER A 322 -1.76 23.07 2.58
C SER A 322 -0.66 22.24 3.26
N GLU A 323 0.60 22.67 3.16
CA GLU A 323 1.73 21.97 3.76
C GLU A 323 1.92 22.39 5.23
N MET A 324 2.11 21.39 6.10
CA MET A 324 2.47 21.62 7.50
C MET A 324 3.94 22.04 7.63
N LYS A 325 4.21 22.92 8.58
CA LYS A 325 5.57 23.33 8.91
C LYS A 325 6.36 22.21 9.60
N GLU A 326 5.70 21.47 10.48
CA GLU A 326 6.30 20.39 11.24
C GLU A 326 6.22 19.07 10.46
N SER A 327 7.24 18.22 10.65
CA SER A 327 7.32 16.88 10.06
C SER A 327 6.75 15.83 11.01
N VAL A 328 6.21 14.76 10.46
CA VAL A 328 5.84 13.57 11.23
C VAL A 328 7.10 12.80 11.56
N GLN A 329 7.31 12.53 12.85
CA GLN A 329 8.43 11.73 13.34
C GLN A 329 8.05 10.25 13.42
N PRO A 330 9.02 9.33 13.29
CA PRO A 330 8.79 7.93 13.60
C PRO A 330 8.25 7.74 15.01
N VAL A 331 7.51 6.67 15.23
CA VAL A 331 6.92 6.33 16.52
C VAL A 331 7.97 6.40 17.64
N ASP A 332 7.63 7.00 18.77
CA ASP A 332 8.48 7.21 19.95
C ASP A 332 9.80 7.97 19.65
N ASN A 333 9.85 8.74 18.58
CA ASN A 333 11.07 9.41 18.09
C ASN A 333 12.28 8.47 17.96
N SER A 334 12.02 7.19 17.69
CA SER A 334 13.05 6.15 17.70
C SER A 334 13.99 6.17 16.48
N GLY A 335 13.68 6.98 15.47
CA GLY A 335 14.38 6.97 14.19
C GLY A 335 14.09 5.69 13.38
N PRO A 336 14.98 5.30 12.46
CA PRO A 336 14.80 4.08 11.68
C PRO A 336 14.78 2.83 12.55
N LEU A 337 13.78 1.97 12.33
CA LEU A 337 13.70 0.64 12.93
C LEU A 337 14.81 -0.27 12.39
N LEU A 338 15.10 -0.14 11.11
CA LEU A 338 16.12 -0.88 10.36
C LEU A 338 16.81 0.08 9.40
N SER A 339 18.13 0.01 9.33
CA SER A 339 18.89 0.64 8.25
C SER A 339 20.10 -0.22 7.90
N ASN A 340 20.35 -0.40 6.61
CA ASN A 340 21.48 -1.14 6.09
C ASN A 340 21.83 -0.73 4.65
N HIS A 341 22.85 -1.34 4.09
CA HIS A 341 23.34 -1.06 2.74
C HIS A 341 22.68 -1.89 1.64
N HIS A 342 21.69 -2.72 1.99
CA HIS A 342 20.92 -3.46 1.00
C HIS A 342 19.95 -2.54 0.26
N LEU A 343 19.77 -2.77 -1.02
CA LEU A 343 18.81 -2.04 -1.83
C LEU A 343 17.47 -2.78 -1.84
N TYR A 344 16.59 -2.42 -0.91
CA TYR A 344 15.25 -2.96 -0.84
C TYR A 344 14.28 -2.23 -1.77
N THR A 345 13.35 -2.96 -2.37
CA THR A 345 12.40 -2.45 -3.35
C THR A 345 10.94 -2.53 -2.91
N HIS A 346 10.58 -3.49 -2.07
CA HIS A 346 9.23 -3.68 -1.54
C HIS A 346 9.28 -4.10 -0.08
N ILE A 347 8.22 -3.77 0.64
CA ILE A 347 8.01 -4.18 2.02
C ILE A 347 6.63 -4.80 2.21
N HIS A 348 6.58 -5.93 2.92
CA HIS A 348 5.35 -6.53 3.41
C HIS A 348 5.52 -6.88 4.88
N VAL A 349 4.55 -6.55 5.72
CA VAL A 349 4.66 -6.72 7.17
C VAL A 349 3.52 -7.59 7.69
N HIS A 350 3.87 -8.57 8.48
CA HIS A 350 2.96 -9.37 9.28
C HIS A 350 3.15 -9.00 10.76
N GLY A 351 2.25 -8.19 11.28
CA GLY A 351 2.27 -7.73 12.67
C GLY A 351 0.99 -8.08 13.40
N SER A 352 1.11 -8.24 14.70
CA SER A 352 -0.03 -8.34 15.60
C SER A 352 -0.37 -6.93 16.12
N PRO A 353 -1.61 -6.46 15.97
CA PRO A 353 -2.02 -5.14 16.46
C PRO A 353 -1.88 -4.98 17.97
N ASN A 354 -1.82 -6.07 18.72
CA ASN A 354 -1.76 -6.07 20.19
C ASN A 354 -0.37 -6.31 20.75
N ASN A 355 0.69 -6.26 19.95
CA ASN A 355 2.09 -6.53 20.33
C ASN A 355 2.30 -7.87 21.08
N ARG A 356 1.39 -8.83 20.91
CA ARG A 356 1.48 -10.13 21.57
C ARG A 356 2.52 -11.06 20.95
N HIS A 357 2.91 -10.75 19.71
CA HIS A 357 3.90 -11.53 18.95
C HIS A 357 4.88 -10.59 18.28
N PRO A 358 6.14 -10.99 18.10
CA PRO A 358 7.09 -10.24 17.30
C PRO A 358 6.56 -10.00 15.87
N THR A 359 6.86 -8.84 15.34
CA THR A 359 6.49 -8.47 13.98
C THR A 359 7.50 -9.04 13.00
N VAL A 360 7.03 -9.54 11.86
CA VAL A 360 7.86 -10.07 10.78
C VAL A 360 7.74 -9.17 9.55
N LEU A 361 8.88 -8.72 9.03
CA LEU A 361 8.96 -7.94 7.81
C LEU A 361 9.56 -8.81 6.69
N PHE A 362 9.00 -8.70 5.51
CA PHE A 362 9.55 -9.27 4.28
C PHE A 362 9.97 -8.13 3.36
N LEU A 363 11.23 -8.11 2.99
CA LEU A 363 11.85 -7.06 2.18
C LEU A 363 12.47 -7.68 0.94
N SER A 364 12.00 -7.27 -0.24
CA SER A 364 12.61 -7.72 -1.49
C SER A 364 13.84 -6.88 -1.83
N LEU A 365 14.88 -7.54 -2.34
CA LEU A 365 16.08 -6.90 -2.85
C LEU A 365 15.98 -6.69 -4.37
N ASN A 366 16.81 -5.81 -4.88
CA ASN A 366 16.87 -5.50 -6.31
C ASN A 366 17.32 -6.67 -7.22
N ASN A 367 17.87 -7.72 -6.63
CA ASN A 367 18.24 -8.96 -7.35
C ASN A 367 17.15 -10.04 -7.31
N GLY A 368 16.02 -9.79 -6.60
CA GLY A 368 14.92 -10.74 -6.44
C GLY A 368 14.98 -11.58 -5.17
N ALA A 369 16.01 -11.46 -4.35
CA ALA A 369 16.08 -12.11 -3.04
C ALA A 369 15.06 -11.47 -2.07
N ILE A 370 14.68 -12.23 -1.04
CA ILE A 370 13.77 -11.78 0.02
C ILE A 370 14.46 -11.93 1.36
N HIS A 371 14.52 -10.87 2.14
CA HIS A 371 14.91 -10.91 3.55
C HIS A 371 13.69 -11.05 4.45
N LYS A 372 13.76 -11.98 5.36
CA LYS A 372 12.82 -12.11 6.48
C LYS A 372 13.46 -11.46 7.71
N VAL A 373 12.80 -10.43 8.24
CA VAL A 373 13.30 -9.63 9.36
C VAL A 373 12.33 -9.76 10.53
N MET A 374 12.85 -10.05 11.70
CA MET A 374 12.08 -10.08 12.95
C MET A 374 12.29 -8.77 13.69
N GLN A 375 11.21 -8.18 14.15
CA GLN A 375 11.20 -7.04 15.05
C GLN A 375 10.74 -7.47 16.43
N ASP A 376 11.60 -7.23 17.44
CA ASP A 376 11.30 -7.41 18.84
C ASP A 376 11.53 -6.07 19.56
N GLU A 377 10.43 -5.43 19.99
CA GLU A 377 10.43 -4.07 20.52
C GLU A 377 11.14 -3.07 19.59
N SER A 378 12.33 -2.61 19.96
CA SER A 378 13.13 -1.65 19.18
C SER A 378 14.27 -2.30 18.39
N ARG A 379 14.40 -3.63 18.44
CA ARG A 379 15.49 -4.36 17.78
C ARG A 379 14.97 -5.13 16.58
N THR A 380 15.80 -5.19 15.55
CA THR A 380 15.53 -5.96 14.33
C THR A 380 16.66 -6.92 14.01
N PHE A 381 16.30 -8.08 13.49
CA PHE A 381 17.26 -9.11 13.09
C PHE A 381 16.85 -9.65 11.72
N VAL A 382 17.78 -9.66 10.77
CA VAL A 382 17.62 -10.40 9.52
C VAL A 382 17.82 -11.87 9.84
N ILE A 383 16.74 -12.67 9.81
CA ILE A 383 16.77 -14.07 10.26
C ILE A 383 16.84 -15.07 9.12
N ALA A 384 16.45 -14.69 7.91
CA ALA A 384 16.52 -15.55 6.75
C ALA A 384 16.64 -14.76 5.44
N GLU A 385 17.26 -15.37 4.44
CA GLU A 385 17.26 -14.92 3.06
C GLU A 385 16.71 -16.02 2.17
N TYR A 386 15.78 -15.67 1.30
CA TYR A 386 15.20 -16.56 0.31
C TYR A 386 15.61 -16.14 -1.10
N GLN A 387 15.87 -17.13 -1.96
CA GLN A 387 16.18 -16.94 -3.37
C GLN A 387 15.05 -17.57 -4.20
N PRO A 388 13.90 -16.86 -4.37
CA PRO A 388 12.73 -17.47 -5.01
C PRO A 388 12.93 -17.73 -6.50
N PHE A 389 13.82 -16.99 -7.16
CA PHE A 389 14.03 -17.05 -8.60
C PHE A 389 15.38 -17.69 -8.95
N ASN A 390 15.41 -18.49 -10.02
CA ASN A 390 16.63 -19.13 -10.50
C ASN A 390 17.58 -18.18 -11.23
N HIS A 391 17.13 -16.96 -11.51
CA HIS A 391 17.86 -15.92 -12.20
C HIS A 391 17.59 -14.58 -11.51
N ARG A 392 18.39 -13.57 -11.84
CA ARG A 392 18.11 -12.21 -11.35
C ARG A 392 16.78 -11.73 -11.90
N ALA A 393 15.87 -11.42 -11.01
CA ALA A 393 14.51 -10.95 -11.34
C ALA A 393 14.13 -9.74 -10.51
N HIS A 394 13.21 -8.92 -11.04
CA HIS A 394 12.58 -7.85 -10.28
C HIS A 394 11.29 -8.37 -9.64
N VAL A 395 11.21 -8.25 -8.33
CA VAL A 395 9.98 -8.53 -7.59
C VAL A 395 8.94 -7.47 -7.92
N VAL A 396 7.75 -7.91 -8.26
CA VAL A 396 6.60 -7.04 -8.55
C VAL A 396 5.64 -6.97 -7.37
N SER A 397 5.37 -8.11 -6.73
CA SER A 397 4.43 -8.19 -5.61
C SER A 397 4.89 -9.23 -4.59
N ILE A 398 4.61 -8.94 -3.33
CA ILE A 398 4.81 -9.85 -2.19
C ILE A 398 3.51 -9.89 -1.40
N ARG A 399 3.00 -11.09 -1.13
CA ARG A 399 1.82 -11.29 -0.28
C ARG A 399 2.01 -12.50 0.62
N LEU A 400 1.74 -12.35 1.89
CA LEU A 400 1.71 -13.44 2.86
C LEU A 400 0.28 -13.91 3.08
N ASP A 401 0.07 -15.21 3.09
CA ASP A 401 -1.11 -15.81 3.69
C ASP A 401 -0.80 -16.13 5.16
N PRO A 402 -1.32 -15.34 6.10
CA PRO A 402 -0.94 -15.48 7.51
C PRO A 402 -1.27 -16.85 8.14
N PRO A 403 -2.43 -17.48 7.87
CA PRO A 403 -2.75 -18.79 8.47
C PRO A 403 -1.79 -19.89 8.03
N SER A 404 -1.47 -19.97 6.75
CA SER A 404 -0.63 -21.03 6.18
C SER A 404 0.87 -20.74 6.25
N ARG A 405 1.26 -19.52 6.56
CA ARG A 405 2.67 -19.05 6.49
C ARG A 405 3.29 -19.30 5.12
N LYS A 406 2.50 -19.16 4.07
CA LYS A 406 2.95 -19.18 2.68
C LYS A 406 3.13 -17.76 2.17
N LEU A 407 4.31 -17.48 1.63
CA LEU A 407 4.64 -16.21 1.01
C LEU A 407 4.60 -16.37 -0.51
N TYR A 408 3.85 -15.50 -1.17
CA TYR A 408 3.72 -15.48 -2.62
C TYR A 408 4.52 -14.29 -3.17
N VAL A 409 5.48 -14.58 -4.02
CA VAL A 409 6.36 -13.59 -4.62
C VAL A 409 6.24 -13.68 -6.13
N SER A 410 5.92 -12.58 -6.78
CA SER A 410 5.83 -12.53 -8.24
C SER A 410 6.98 -11.74 -8.84
N SER A 411 7.45 -12.22 -9.98
CA SER A 411 8.18 -11.47 -10.99
C SER A 411 7.26 -11.20 -12.19
N ARG A 412 7.81 -10.70 -13.27
CA ARG A 412 7.06 -10.53 -14.52
C ARG A 412 6.70 -11.85 -15.22
N THR A 413 7.36 -12.93 -14.88
CA THR A 413 7.27 -14.20 -15.61
C THR A 413 6.72 -15.36 -14.80
N GLU A 414 6.73 -15.25 -13.47
CA GLU A 414 6.31 -16.36 -12.60
C GLU A 414 5.86 -15.88 -11.23
N VAL A 415 5.07 -16.72 -10.56
CA VAL A 415 4.73 -16.57 -9.14
C VAL A 415 5.31 -17.76 -8.39
N VAL A 416 6.02 -17.47 -7.29
CA VAL A 416 6.66 -18.47 -6.45
C VAL A 416 6.00 -18.47 -5.07
N GLN A 417 5.64 -19.68 -4.62
CA GLN A 417 5.17 -19.91 -3.25
C GLN A 417 6.34 -20.37 -2.39
N LEU A 418 6.58 -19.68 -1.29
CA LEU A 418 7.59 -19.99 -0.29
C LEU A 418 6.93 -20.41 1.02
N ASN A 419 7.40 -21.49 1.63
CA ASN A 419 7.07 -21.78 3.02
C ASN A 419 8.03 -21.01 3.93
N VAL A 420 7.54 -19.93 4.54
CA VAL A 420 8.34 -19.06 5.42
C VAL A 420 8.31 -19.51 6.89
N ALA A 421 7.62 -20.61 7.21
CA ALA A 421 7.65 -21.29 8.50
C ALA A 421 8.31 -22.69 8.38
N ASN A 422 9.35 -22.81 7.56
CA ASN A 422 10.13 -24.05 7.43
C ASN A 422 11.14 -24.16 8.57
N CYS A 423 10.67 -24.57 9.73
CA CYS A 423 11.45 -24.56 10.97
C CYS A 423 12.49 -25.67 11.05
N SER A 424 12.34 -26.74 10.26
CA SER A 424 13.30 -27.82 10.18
C SER A 424 14.69 -27.38 9.68
N GLN A 425 14.77 -26.24 8.99
CA GLN A 425 16.05 -25.66 8.55
C GLN A 425 16.96 -25.23 9.70
N TYR A 426 16.42 -25.01 10.90
CA TYR A 426 17.18 -24.57 12.07
C TYR A 426 17.82 -25.70 12.87
N GLY A 427 17.71 -26.96 12.36
CA GLY A 427 18.37 -28.12 12.95
C GLY A 427 17.55 -28.80 14.06
N ASP A 428 18.21 -29.76 14.70
CA ASP A 428 17.56 -30.71 15.63
C ASP A 428 17.90 -30.41 17.11
N SER A 429 18.36 -29.20 17.43
CA SER A 429 18.62 -28.81 18.80
C SER A 429 17.74 -27.67 19.24
N CYS A 430 17.32 -27.71 20.50
CA CYS A 430 16.56 -26.62 21.12
C CYS A 430 17.31 -25.28 21.03
N GLU A 431 18.60 -25.31 21.27
CA GLU A 431 19.45 -24.13 21.27
C GLU A 431 19.46 -23.45 19.88
N LEU A 432 19.64 -24.20 18.81
CA LEU A 432 19.63 -23.68 17.44
C LEU A 432 18.26 -23.13 17.06
N CYS A 433 17.18 -23.78 17.47
CA CYS A 433 15.83 -23.33 17.23
C CYS A 433 15.56 -21.96 17.88
N VAL A 434 15.99 -21.77 19.14
CA VAL A 434 15.83 -20.52 19.87
C VAL A 434 16.76 -19.43 19.32
N LEU A 435 18.00 -19.76 19.00
CA LEU A 435 18.97 -18.81 18.45
C LEU A 435 18.58 -18.29 17.05
N ALA A 436 17.75 -19.03 16.32
CA ALA A 436 17.24 -18.59 15.03
C ALA A 436 16.34 -17.33 15.16
N ARG A 437 15.74 -17.11 16.32
CA ARG A 437 14.85 -15.97 16.61
C ARG A 437 13.68 -15.85 15.65
N ASP A 438 13.29 -16.95 15.00
CA ASP A 438 12.16 -16.95 14.09
C ASP A 438 10.84 -17.02 14.86
N PRO A 439 9.99 -15.96 14.80
CA PRO A 439 8.72 -15.95 15.54
C PRO A 439 7.71 -16.99 15.03
N TYR A 440 7.95 -17.56 13.85
CA TYR A 440 7.10 -18.64 13.31
C TYR A 440 7.49 -20.03 13.81
N CYS A 441 8.56 -20.14 14.58
CA CYS A 441 9.13 -21.42 14.99
C CYS A 441 9.31 -21.49 16.50
N GLY A 442 9.11 -22.70 17.05
CA GLY A 442 9.36 -23.00 18.44
C GLY A 442 9.82 -24.44 18.62
N TRP A 443 10.38 -24.73 19.79
CA TRP A 443 10.83 -26.07 20.17
C TRP A 443 9.70 -26.83 20.86
N ASP A 444 9.28 -27.99 20.30
CA ASP A 444 8.19 -28.80 20.84
C ASP A 444 8.64 -29.84 21.90
N GLY A 445 9.91 -29.86 22.23
CA GLY A 445 10.56 -30.85 23.11
C GLY A 445 11.40 -31.86 22.36
N THR A 446 11.22 -32.02 21.03
CA THR A 446 11.93 -32.97 20.19
C THR A 446 12.54 -32.33 18.95
N ARG A 447 11.88 -31.35 18.39
CA ARG A 447 12.32 -30.66 17.15
C ARG A 447 11.83 -29.20 17.08
N CYS A 448 12.45 -28.44 16.18
CA CYS A 448 11.99 -27.12 15.84
C CYS A 448 10.79 -27.21 14.88
N THR A 449 9.64 -26.69 15.31
CA THR A 449 8.35 -26.81 14.60
C THR A 449 7.70 -25.46 14.36
N PRO A 450 6.87 -25.33 13.30
CA PRO A 450 6.03 -24.16 13.15
C PRO A 450 5.08 -24.02 14.35
N GLU A 451 5.03 -22.84 14.93
CA GLU A 451 4.11 -22.52 16.02
C GLU A 451 2.95 -21.67 15.53
N THR A 452 1.74 -22.09 15.96
CA THR A 452 0.51 -21.36 15.74
C THR A 452 0.04 -20.59 16.98
N ASP A 453 0.61 -20.91 18.18
CA ASP A 453 0.27 -20.28 19.45
C ASP A 453 1.48 -20.13 20.36
N ALA A 454 1.68 -18.92 20.87
CA ALA A 454 2.75 -18.57 21.80
C ALA A 454 2.68 -19.29 23.17
N SER A 455 1.63 -20.06 23.41
CA SER A 455 1.42 -20.76 24.70
C SER A 455 2.22 -22.05 24.87
N ASN A 456 2.80 -22.57 23.79
CA ASN A 456 3.46 -23.90 23.79
C ASN A 456 4.98 -23.87 23.62
N VAL A 457 5.62 -22.70 23.78
CA VAL A 457 7.09 -22.61 23.71
C VAL A 457 7.74 -23.29 24.91
N VAL A 458 8.30 -24.46 24.71
CA VAL A 458 9.13 -25.12 25.70
C VAL A 458 10.47 -24.36 25.77
N LYS A 459 10.75 -23.78 26.92
CA LYS A 459 12.08 -23.22 27.17
C LYS A 459 13.09 -24.35 27.15
N CYS A 460 14.20 -24.16 26.43
CA CYS A 460 15.32 -25.09 26.48
C CYS A 460 15.78 -25.23 27.94
N SER A 461 15.76 -26.44 28.46
CA SER A 461 16.38 -26.73 29.75
C SER A 461 17.87 -26.46 29.59
N SER A 462 18.40 -25.56 30.42
CA SER A 462 19.86 -25.42 30.57
C SER A 462 20.48 -26.77 30.89
N PRO A 463 21.62 -27.13 30.29
CA PRO A 463 22.31 -28.38 30.62
C PRO A 463 22.73 -28.42 32.09
#